data_97cf2e87d76ea5bb7fd1d84633d547a0
#
_entry.id   97cf2e87d76ea5bb7fd1d84633d547a0
#
_cell.length_a   1.000
_cell.length_b   1.000
_cell.length_c   1.000
_cell.angle_alpha   90.00
_cell.angle_beta   90.00
_cell.angle_gamma   90.00
#
_symmetry.space_group_name_H-M   'P 1'
#
loop_
_entity.id
_entity.type
_entity.pdbx_description
1 polymer ?
#
loop_
_entity_poly.entity_id
_entity_poly.type
_entity_poly.pdbx_seq_one_letter_code
_entity_poly.pdbx_strand_id
1 'polypeptide(L)'
;MDHYKSNISEVKKETVQVNGSKGAYIQWLITRENGAHYAVRKFTVEPSGIIPMHTHKYQETVVITKGKCKLCVANRVYEMKDNDYVFIDGDIKHAILNHDERLEFFCIIDYAGNMEIQATGEEC
;
A
#
# COMPACT_ATOMS: atom_id res chain seq x y z
N MET A 1 -0.95 -16.72 -20.11
CA MET A 1 -1.92 -17.62 -19.46
C MET A 1 -3.30 -17.02 -19.55
N ASP A 2 -4.33 -17.84 -19.57
CA ASP A 2 -5.69 -17.30 -19.63
C ASP A 2 -6.27 -16.99 -18.23
N HIS A 3 -5.77 -17.63 -17.20
CA HIS A 3 -6.17 -17.32 -15.81
C HIS A 3 -5.12 -17.80 -14.82
N TYR A 4 -5.23 -17.29 -13.59
CA TYR A 4 -4.36 -17.68 -12.49
C TYR A 4 -5.16 -17.62 -11.18
N LYS A 5 -4.99 -18.63 -10.35
CA LYS A 5 -5.69 -18.72 -9.07
C LYS A 5 -4.70 -19.17 -7.99
N SER A 6 -4.70 -18.51 -6.85
CA SER A 6 -3.91 -18.93 -5.70
C SER A 6 -4.63 -18.53 -4.41
N ASN A 7 -3.98 -18.72 -3.30
CA ASN A 7 -4.46 -18.30 -1.99
C ASN A 7 -3.43 -17.34 -1.38
N ILE A 8 -3.88 -16.29 -0.71
CA ILE A 8 -2.98 -15.32 -0.10
C ILE A 8 -1.99 -15.98 0.85
N SER A 9 -2.41 -17.05 1.55
CA SER A 9 -1.53 -17.78 2.47
C SER A 9 -0.30 -18.38 1.79
N GLU A 10 -0.35 -18.56 0.46
CA GLU A 10 0.76 -19.11 -0.31
C GLU A 10 1.74 -18.05 -0.80
N VAL A 11 1.44 -16.77 -0.58
CA VAL A 11 2.25 -15.66 -1.06
C VAL A 11 3.17 -15.19 0.04
N LYS A 12 4.46 -15.11 -0.27
CA LYS A 12 5.48 -14.64 0.68
C LYS A 12 5.22 -13.21 1.10
N LYS A 13 5.31 -12.97 2.42
CA LYS A 13 5.35 -11.60 2.97
C LYS A 13 6.76 -11.04 2.85
N GLU A 14 6.85 -9.84 2.32
CA GLU A 14 8.10 -9.12 2.22
C GLU A 14 7.96 -7.80 2.97
N THR A 15 9.06 -7.24 3.42
CA THR A 15 9.02 -5.92 4.06
C THR A 15 8.72 -4.84 3.02
N VAL A 16 7.97 -3.83 3.44
CA VAL A 16 7.69 -2.68 2.56
C VAL A 16 8.98 -1.91 2.31
N GLN A 17 9.25 -1.62 1.03
CA GLN A 17 10.51 -1.02 0.58
C GLN A 17 10.46 0.52 0.52
N VAL A 18 9.77 1.15 1.44
CA VAL A 18 9.84 2.60 1.63
C VAL A 18 10.78 2.84 2.81
N ASN A 19 11.84 3.60 2.58
CA ASN A 19 12.84 3.85 3.62
C ASN A 19 12.19 4.46 4.86
N GLY A 20 12.44 3.85 6.02
CA GLY A 20 11.84 4.24 7.28
C GLY A 20 10.57 3.48 7.64
N SER A 21 10.10 2.55 6.81
CA SER A 21 8.96 1.71 7.15
C SER A 21 9.27 0.81 8.34
N LYS A 22 8.28 0.61 9.20
CA LYS A 22 8.38 -0.25 10.38
C LYS A 22 7.11 -1.07 10.51
N GLY A 23 7.27 -2.38 10.75
CA GLY A 23 6.15 -3.28 10.97
C GLY A 23 5.17 -3.34 9.81
N ALA A 24 5.63 -3.11 8.60
CA ALA A 24 4.81 -3.08 7.41
C ALA A 24 5.30 -4.13 6.41
N TYR A 25 4.35 -4.94 5.90
CA TYR A 25 4.64 -6.06 5.01
C TYR A 25 3.74 -6.02 3.79
N ILE A 26 4.24 -6.57 2.68
CA ILE A 26 3.56 -6.59 1.40
C ILE A 26 3.57 -8.00 0.82
N GLN A 27 2.46 -8.39 0.21
CA GLN A 27 2.32 -9.62 -0.54
C GLN A 27 1.84 -9.25 -1.95
N TRP A 28 2.59 -9.65 -2.95
CA TRP A 28 2.28 -9.39 -4.35
C TRP A 28 1.39 -10.50 -4.89
N LEU A 29 0.11 -10.21 -5.11
CA LEU A 29 -0.87 -11.20 -5.53
C LEU A 29 -0.94 -11.33 -7.04
N ILE A 30 -1.10 -10.22 -7.74
CA ILE A 30 -1.15 -10.15 -9.20
C ILE A 30 -0.13 -9.12 -9.65
N THR A 31 0.65 -9.48 -10.66
CA THR A 31 1.68 -8.59 -11.23
C THR A 31 1.71 -8.71 -12.74
N ARG A 32 2.57 -7.91 -13.38
CA ARG A 32 2.79 -8.02 -14.83
C ARG A 32 3.28 -9.40 -15.26
N GLU A 33 3.86 -10.16 -14.35
CA GLU A 33 4.29 -11.53 -14.64
C GLU A 33 3.11 -12.45 -14.95
N ASN A 34 1.92 -12.12 -14.47
CA ASN A 34 0.68 -12.81 -14.83
C ASN A 34 0.10 -12.31 -16.16
N GLY A 35 0.70 -11.29 -16.78
CA GLY A 35 0.18 -10.64 -17.97
C GLY A 35 -0.80 -9.52 -17.67
N ALA A 36 -0.94 -9.12 -16.41
CA ALA A 36 -1.87 -8.06 -16.01
C ALA A 36 -1.27 -6.67 -16.29
N HIS A 37 -2.14 -5.70 -16.57
CA HIS A 37 -1.75 -4.29 -16.76
C HIS A 37 -1.75 -3.51 -15.45
N TYR A 38 -1.96 -4.19 -14.34
CA TYR A 38 -2.04 -3.64 -12.98
C TYR A 38 -1.41 -4.64 -12.02
N ALA A 39 -1.17 -4.20 -10.80
CA ALA A 39 -0.76 -5.09 -9.73
C ALA A 39 -1.76 -5.01 -8.58
N VAL A 40 -1.99 -6.15 -7.93
CA VAL A 40 -2.80 -6.25 -6.71
C VAL A 40 -1.88 -6.71 -5.59
N ARG A 41 -1.80 -5.91 -4.54
CA ARG A 41 -0.93 -6.18 -3.39
C ARG A 41 -1.75 -6.17 -2.13
N LYS A 42 -1.43 -7.06 -1.20
CA LYS A 42 -1.99 -7.01 0.15
C LYS A 42 -0.92 -6.50 1.10
N PHE A 43 -1.29 -5.50 1.90
CA PHE A 43 -0.43 -4.97 2.95
C PHE A 43 -0.94 -5.40 4.31
N THR A 44 0.00 -5.66 5.21
CA THR A 44 -0.25 -5.91 6.61
C THR A 44 0.64 -4.97 7.40
N VAL A 45 0.06 -4.19 8.31
CA VAL A 45 0.82 -3.27 9.16
C VAL A 45 0.52 -3.62 10.61
N GLU A 46 1.57 -3.94 11.35
CA GLU A 46 1.45 -4.31 12.76
C GLU A 46 1.11 -3.09 13.62
N PRO A 47 0.65 -3.27 14.87
CA PRO A 47 0.36 -2.14 15.75
C PRO A 47 1.54 -1.17 15.83
N SER A 48 1.25 0.12 15.73
CA SER A 48 2.23 1.21 15.70
C SER A 48 3.18 1.18 14.49
N GLY A 49 2.90 0.33 13.51
CA GLY A 49 3.66 0.28 12.27
C GLY A 49 3.45 1.54 11.43
N ILE A 50 4.40 1.79 10.54
CA ILE A 50 4.40 3.01 9.73
C ILE A 50 4.93 2.74 8.33
N ILE A 51 4.26 3.34 7.35
CA ILE A 51 4.79 3.54 6.00
C ILE A 51 4.93 5.05 5.86
N PRO A 52 6.17 5.58 5.92
CA PRO A 52 6.39 7.02 5.98
C PRO A 52 6.04 7.72 4.67
N MET A 53 6.00 9.05 4.73
CA MET A 53 5.64 9.88 3.59
C MET A 53 6.54 9.57 2.39
N HIS A 54 5.92 9.30 1.26
CA HIS A 54 6.61 8.94 0.03
C HIS A 54 5.80 9.32 -1.19
N THR A 55 6.45 9.30 -2.34
CA THR A 55 5.83 9.54 -3.65
C THR A 55 6.24 8.45 -4.63
N HIS A 56 5.43 8.26 -5.64
CA HIS A 56 5.73 7.42 -6.79
C HIS A 56 4.90 7.88 -8.00
N LYS A 57 5.31 7.49 -9.20
CA LYS A 57 4.67 7.95 -10.43
C LYS A 57 3.34 7.25 -10.71
N TYR A 58 3.17 6.02 -10.22
CA TYR A 58 1.96 5.25 -10.49
C TYR A 58 0.80 5.67 -9.57
N GLN A 59 -0.39 5.47 -10.07
CA GLN A 59 -1.62 5.66 -9.32
C GLN A 59 -1.88 4.45 -8.43
N GLU A 60 -2.61 4.66 -7.34
CA GLU A 60 -3.01 3.55 -6.49
C GLU A 60 -4.39 3.74 -5.90
N THR A 61 -5.06 2.62 -5.68
CA THR A 61 -6.30 2.57 -4.91
C THR A 61 -6.05 1.68 -3.71
N VAL A 62 -6.32 2.22 -2.53
CA VAL A 62 -6.19 1.50 -1.25
C VAL A 62 -7.56 1.18 -0.73
N VAL A 63 -7.79 -0.09 -0.36
CA VAL A 63 -9.05 -0.56 0.23
C VAL A 63 -8.74 -1.18 1.58
N ILE A 64 -9.21 -0.55 2.65
CA ILE A 64 -9.01 -1.07 4.01
C ILE A 64 -9.96 -2.25 4.21
N THR A 65 -9.41 -3.41 4.55
CA THR A 65 -10.20 -4.60 4.82
C THR A 65 -10.34 -4.89 6.30
N LYS A 66 -9.37 -4.46 7.12
CA LYS A 66 -9.42 -4.69 8.56
C LYS A 66 -8.58 -3.66 9.31
N GLY A 67 -9.16 -3.03 10.31
CA GLY A 67 -8.44 -2.14 11.21
C GLY A 67 -8.69 -0.68 10.92
N LYS A 68 -7.87 0.15 11.55
CA LYS A 68 -7.96 1.61 11.45
C LYS A 68 -6.57 2.16 11.24
N CYS A 69 -6.47 3.27 10.55
CA CYS A 69 -5.17 3.94 10.40
C CYS A 69 -5.37 5.43 10.16
N LYS A 70 -4.28 6.17 10.38
CA LYS A 70 -4.17 7.55 9.98
C LYS A 70 -3.53 7.56 8.58
N LEU A 71 -4.23 8.15 7.62
CA LEU A 71 -3.72 8.35 6.27
C LEU A 71 -3.44 9.81 6.07
N CYS A 72 -2.20 10.14 5.75
CA CYS A 72 -1.83 11.49 5.32
C CYS A 72 -1.66 11.47 3.82
N VAL A 73 -2.40 12.30 3.12
CA VAL A 73 -2.34 12.39 1.66
C VAL A 73 -2.42 13.86 1.25
N ALA A 74 -1.46 14.30 0.44
CA ALA A 74 -1.25 15.71 0.14
C ALA A 74 -1.13 16.48 1.46
N ASN A 75 -1.98 17.45 1.70
CA ASN A 75 -1.98 18.23 2.94
C ASN A 75 -3.17 17.89 3.85
N ARG A 76 -3.76 16.71 3.67
CA ARG A 76 -4.93 16.26 4.43
C ARG A 76 -4.61 15.03 5.25
N VAL A 77 -5.37 14.88 6.34
CA VAL A 77 -5.28 13.73 7.25
C VAL A 77 -6.66 13.12 7.36
N TYR A 78 -6.72 11.80 7.16
CA TYR A 78 -7.96 11.04 7.29
C TYR A 78 -7.75 9.91 8.29
N GLU A 79 -8.78 9.65 9.09
CA GLU A 79 -8.88 8.40 9.85
C GLU A 79 -9.61 7.40 8.97
N MET A 80 -8.93 6.34 8.60
CA MET A 80 -9.48 5.27 7.77
C MET A 80 -9.88 4.09 8.64
N LYS A 81 -10.93 3.40 8.26
CA LYS A 81 -11.40 2.20 8.96
C LYS A 81 -11.88 1.15 7.96
N ASP A 82 -12.35 0.03 8.45
CA ASP A 82 -12.87 -1.07 7.65
C ASP A 82 -13.79 -0.56 6.55
N ASN A 83 -13.55 -1.02 5.32
CA ASN A 83 -14.31 -0.71 4.11
C ASN A 83 -14.13 0.69 3.55
N ASP A 84 -13.30 1.53 4.17
CA ASP A 84 -12.93 2.80 3.56
C ASP A 84 -11.95 2.54 2.40
N TYR A 85 -12.03 3.38 1.38
CA TYR A 85 -11.08 3.31 0.27
C TYR A 85 -10.68 4.71 -0.16
N VAL A 86 -9.53 4.80 -0.81
CA VAL A 86 -8.99 6.06 -1.30
C VAL A 86 -8.27 5.83 -2.62
N PHE A 87 -8.41 6.78 -3.54
CA PHE A 87 -7.61 6.84 -4.75
C PHE A 87 -6.54 7.91 -4.56
N ILE A 88 -5.29 7.57 -4.91
CA ILE A 88 -4.16 8.50 -4.82
C ILE A 88 -3.50 8.56 -6.19
N ASP A 89 -3.48 9.75 -6.77
CA ASP A 89 -2.88 9.96 -8.08
C ASP A 89 -1.36 9.92 -8.01
N GLY A 90 -0.72 9.80 -9.15
CA GLY A 90 0.74 9.82 -9.24
C GLY A 90 1.32 11.11 -8.69
N ASP A 91 2.50 11.01 -8.10
CA ASP A 91 3.27 12.12 -7.51
C ASP A 91 2.65 12.75 -6.25
N ILE A 92 1.51 12.29 -5.79
CA ILE A 92 0.90 12.81 -4.57
C ILE A 92 1.52 12.10 -3.36
N LYS A 93 2.10 12.88 -2.46
CA LYS A 93 2.73 12.35 -1.25
C LYS A 93 1.69 11.74 -0.31
N HIS A 94 2.05 10.63 0.31
CA HIS A 94 1.15 9.97 1.26
C HIS A 94 1.92 9.10 2.25
N ALA A 95 1.29 8.86 3.40
CA ALA A 95 1.84 8.05 4.48
C ALA A 95 0.70 7.33 5.20
N ILE A 96 1.01 6.18 5.77
CA ILE A 96 0.06 5.40 6.57
C ILE A 96 0.70 5.15 7.93
N LEU A 97 -0.02 5.55 9.00
CA LEU A 97 0.40 5.33 10.37
C LEU A 97 -0.66 4.49 11.06
N ASN A 98 -0.26 3.32 11.51
CA ASN A 98 -1.19 2.44 12.20
C ASN A 98 -1.32 2.83 13.68
N HIS A 99 -2.46 2.51 14.25
CA HIS A 99 -2.75 2.70 15.68
C HIS A 99 -2.40 1.42 16.45
N ASP A 100 -3.32 0.93 17.26
CA ASP A 100 -3.07 -0.14 18.24
C ASP A 100 -3.54 -1.53 17.79
N GLU A 101 -4.19 -1.64 16.64
CA GLU A 101 -4.63 -2.92 16.10
C GLU A 101 -3.97 -3.19 14.74
N ARG A 102 -3.83 -4.48 14.42
CA ARG A 102 -3.30 -4.88 13.11
C ARG A 102 -4.16 -4.33 11.98
N LEU A 103 -3.50 -3.76 10.97
CA LEU A 103 -4.13 -3.18 9.80
C LEU A 103 -3.90 -4.07 8.59
N GLU A 104 -4.95 -4.30 7.80
CA GLU A 104 -4.85 -5.02 6.54
C GLU A 104 -5.56 -4.25 5.44
N PHE A 105 -4.92 -4.11 4.29
CA PHE A 105 -5.53 -3.43 3.16
C PHE A 105 -4.99 -3.97 1.84
N PHE A 106 -5.80 -3.82 0.80
CA PHE A 106 -5.35 -4.06 -0.57
C PHE A 106 -4.93 -2.75 -1.20
N CYS A 107 -3.91 -2.84 -2.05
CA CYS A 107 -3.45 -1.71 -2.84
C CYS A 107 -3.34 -2.16 -4.29
N ILE A 108 -4.08 -1.49 -5.16
CA ILE A 108 -4.11 -1.78 -6.60
C ILE A 108 -3.40 -0.65 -7.31
N ILE A 109 -2.42 -0.98 -8.13
CA ILE A 109 -1.61 0.01 -8.85
C ILE A 109 -1.59 -0.28 -10.34
N ASP A 110 -1.45 0.76 -11.14
CA ASP A 110 -1.09 0.61 -12.55
C ASP A 110 0.43 0.53 -12.68
N TYR A 111 0.91 0.25 -13.87
CA TYR A 111 2.34 0.25 -14.16
C TYR A 111 2.70 1.52 -14.93
N ALA A 112 3.35 2.46 -14.23
CA ALA A 112 3.98 3.61 -14.86
C ALA A 112 5.34 3.19 -15.42
N GLY A 113 5.92 4.00 -16.29
CA GLY A 113 7.26 3.72 -16.82
C GLY A 113 8.31 3.66 -15.71
N ASN A 114 8.23 4.57 -14.76
CA ASN A 114 9.09 4.61 -13.57
C ASN A 114 8.32 4.10 -12.38
N MET A 115 8.77 2.99 -11.79
CA MET A 115 8.13 2.38 -10.63
C MET A 115 8.86 2.69 -9.31
N GLU A 116 9.81 3.62 -9.33
CA GLU A 116 10.57 3.99 -8.13
C GLU A 116 9.70 4.67 -7.08
N ILE A 117 10.04 4.42 -5.82
CA ILE A 117 9.39 5.02 -4.66
C ILE A 117 10.42 5.93 -3.99
N GLN A 118 10.03 7.16 -3.66
CA GLN A 118 10.91 8.12 -3.02
C GLN A 118 10.32 8.55 -1.67
N ALA A 119 11.04 8.27 -0.59
CA ALA A 119 10.69 8.81 0.72
C ALA A 119 10.97 10.31 0.71
N THR A 120 10.05 11.11 1.25
CA THR A 120 10.18 12.58 1.22
C THR A 120 10.87 13.14 2.45
N GLY A 121 10.91 12.38 3.55
CA GLY A 121 11.43 12.87 4.82
C GLY A 121 10.45 13.77 5.57
N GLU A 122 9.28 14.06 4.98
CA GLU A 122 8.27 14.86 5.64
C GLU A 122 7.50 14.01 6.67
N GLU A 123 7.05 14.66 7.72
CA GLU A 123 6.20 14.01 8.71
C GLU A 123 4.72 14.17 8.34
N CYS A 124 3.96 13.21 8.82
CA CYS A 124 2.52 13.20 8.64
C CYS A 124 1.81 14.04 9.71
#